data_235cda887f609284898ae41c61dbb2d8
#
_entry.id   235cda887f609284898ae41c61dbb2d8
#
_cell.length_a   1.000
_cell.length_b   1.000
_cell.length_c   1.000
_cell.angle_alpha   90.00
_cell.angle_beta   90.00
_cell.angle_gamma   90.00
#
_symmetry.space_group_name_H-M   'P 1'
#
loop_
_entity.id
_entity.type
_entity.pdbx_description
1 polymer ?
#
loop_
_entity_poly.entity_id
_entity_poly.type
_entity_poly.pdbx_seq_one_letter_code
_entity_poly.pdbx_strand_id
1 'polypeptide(L)'
;NARPPKRSQFYNEWDYDQAVEEYNENPLYGWCHKNRKADGTPYNIYRDGLKIYTTINSVMQTYAEQAVQRQMEKEIQPKMDAQFRATKTLFVDADKEERDRIMRHAVRYSDRYREMKHAGAGEKEINAAFDKPCNMRVFTYKGERDTLMTPRDSILHHKRIMRAAMVSLDPATGFVK
;
A
#
# COMPACT_ATOMS: atom_id res chain seq x y z
N ASN A 1 7.48 16.13 -4.63
CA ASN A 1 6.84 17.27 -3.93
C ASN A 1 7.17 17.30 -2.42
N ALA A 2 8.28 16.69 -2.03
CA ALA A 2 8.73 16.68 -0.64
C ALA A 2 9.06 18.09 -0.16
N ARG A 3 8.67 18.40 1.06
CA ARG A 3 9.04 19.65 1.74
C ARG A 3 10.33 19.44 2.54
N PRO A 4 11.05 20.52 2.89
CA PRO A 4 12.18 20.41 3.80
C PRO A 4 11.80 19.66 5.07
N PRO A 5 12.62 18.71 5.54
CA PRO A 5 12.36 17.99 6.78
C PRO A 5 12.25 18.95 7.97
N LYS A 6 11.31 18.64 8.89
CA LYS A 6 11.19 19.39 10.15
C LYS A 6 11.56 18.47 11.31
N ARG A 7 12.33 18.96 12.28
CA ARG A 7 12.76 18.17 13.44
C ARG A 7 11.61 17.45 14.16
N SER A 8 10.44 18.08 14.24
CA SER A 8 9.23 17.53 14.87
C SER A 8 8.63 16.29 14.19
N GLN A 9 9.10 15.94 13.00
CA GLN A 9 8.63 14.77 12.24
C GLN A 9 9.42 13.49 12.56
N PHE A 10 10.53 13.61 13.31
CA PHE A 10 11.46 12.52 13.56
C PHE A 10 11.59 12.25 15.06
N TYR A 11 11.70 10.97 15.40
CA TYR A 11 11.80 10.53 16.80
C TYR A 11 13.19 10.86 17.39
N ASN A 12 14.26 10.67 16.61
CA ASN A 12 15.62 10.91 17.03
C ASN A 12 16.34 11.92 16.12
N GLU A 13 17.50 12.40 16.54
CA GLU A 13 18.28 13.40 15.82
C GLU A 13 18.97 12.81 14.59
N TRP A 14 19.45 11.59 14.69
CA TRP A 14 20.13 10.90 13.58
C TRP A 14 19.22 10.74 12.35
N ASP A 15 17.97 10.30 12.53
CA ASP A 15 17.00 10.19 11.42
C ASP A 15 16.68 11.55 10.80
N TYR A 16 16.62 12.60 11.63
CA TYR A 16 16.42 13.96 11.14
C TYR A 16 17.62 14.45 10.31
N ASP A 17 18.83 14.24 10.80
CA ASP A 17 20.06 14.67 10.10
C ASP A 17 20.20 13.92 8.77
N GLN A 18 19.94 12.62 8.72
CA GLN A 18 19.92 11.84 7.49
C GLN A 18 18.89 12.38 6.49
N ALA A 19 17.68 12.71 6.94
CA ALA A 19 16.65 13.26 6.08
C ALA A 19 17.01 14.67 5.56
N VAL A 20 17.69 15.48 6.36
CA VAL A 20 18.20 16.80 5.95
C VAL A 20 19.31 16.65 4.93
N GLU A 21 20.26 15.75 5.16
CA GLU A 21 21.35 15.44 4.25
C GLU A 21 20.80 14.96 2.90
N GLU A 22 19.91 13.95 2.89
CA GLU A 22 19.26 13.47 1.68
C GLU A 22 18.50 14.58 0.94
N TYR A 23 17.75 15.42 1.69
CA TYR A 23 17.04 16.54 1.09
C TYR A 23 18.00 17.53 0.41
N ASN A 24 19.13 17.83 1.02
CA ASN A 24 20.09 18.80 0.49
C ASN A 24 20.91 18.26 -0.68
N GLU A 25 21.37 17.03 -0.58
CA GLU A 25 22.26 16.40 -1.56
C GLU A 25 21.53 15.90 -2.81
N ASN A 26 20.31 15.40 -2.66
CA ASN A 26 19.54 14.90 -3.79
C ASN A 26 18.80 16.05 -4.51
N PRO A 27 19.22 16.44 -5.72
CA PRO A 27 18.63 17.57 -6.45
C PRO A 27 17.17 17.33 -6.85
N LEU A 28 16.74 16.08 -6.95
CA LEU A 28 15.36 15.71 -7.32
C LEU A 28 14.44 15.66 -6.10
N TYR A 29 15.00 15.40 -4.92
CA TYR A 29 14.19 15.34 -3.71
C TYR A 29 13.75 16.74 -3.29
N GLY A 30 12.44 16.96 -3.28
CA GLY A 30 11.89 18.30 -3.04
C GLY A 30 12.03 19.29 -4.20
N TRP A 31 12.25 18.81 -5.43
CA TRP A 31 12.53 19.65 -6.60
C TRP A 31 11.53 20.80 -6.77
N CYS A 32 10.24 20.58 -6.56
CA CYS A 32 9.20 21.61 -6.67
C CYS A 32 9.37 22.75 -5.65
N HIS A 33 10.00 22.50 -4.52
CA HIS A 33 10.28 23.52 -3.49
C HIS A 33 11.63 24.19 -3.67
N LYS A 34 12.62 23.47 -4.19
CA LYS A 34 13.95 24.00 -4.50
C LYS A 34 13.97 24.89 -5.74
N ASN A 35 13.07 24.61 -6.70
CA ASN A 35 12.97 25.33 -7.95
C ASN A 35 11.73 26.23 -7.97
N ARG A 36 11.87 27.38 -8.62
CA ARG A 36 10.78 28.35 -8.70
C ARG A 36 10.51 28.75 -10.14
N LYS A 37 9.25 29.07 -10.40
CA LYS A 37 8.82 29.66 -11.68
C LYS A 37 9.33 31.10 -11.81
N ALA A 38 9.21 31.67 -13.01
CA ALA A 38 9.62 33.05 -13.28
C ALA A 38 8.88 34.07 -12.41
N ASP A 39 7.67 33.76 -11.95
CA ASP A 39 6.86 34.57 -11.05
C ASP A 39 7.23 34.40 -9.55
N GLY A 40 8.28 33.62 -9.23
CA GLY A 40 8.73 33.34 -7.88
C GLY A 40 7.94 32.26 -7.12
N THR A 41 6.85 31.73 -7.71
CA THR A 41 6.05 30.67 -7.06
C THR A 41 6.70 29.30 -7.21
N PRO A 42 6.50 28.37 -6.26
CA PRO A 42 7.00 27.00 -6.39
C PRO A 42 6.23 26.24 -7.48
N TYR A 43 6.91 25.27 -8.11
CA TYR A 43 6.24 24.37 -9.04
C TYR A 43 5.24 23.48 -8.33
N ASN A 44 4.13 23.14 -9.03
CA ASN A 44 3.13 22.18 -8.59
C ASN A 44 3.08 21.01 -9.57
N ILE A 45 3.46 19.82 -9.10
CA ILE A 45 3.54 18.60 -9.90
C ILE A 45 2.21 18.22 -10.58
N TYR A 46 1.09 18.63 -10.00
CA TYR A 46 -0.26 18.28 -10.51
C TYR A 46 -0.90 19.33 -11.41
N ARG A 47 -0.36 20.56 -11.43
CA ARG A 47 -1.00 21.69 -12.12
C ARG A 47 -0.16 22.29 -13.24
N ASP A 48 1.16 22.20 -13.12
CA ASP A 48 2.06 22.98 -13.99
C ASP A 48 2.51 22.20 -15.25
N GLY A 49 1.92 21.02 -15.52
CA GLY A 49 2.16 20.26 -16.75
C GLY A 49 3.62 19.79 -16.91
N LEU A 50 4.30 19.49 -15.82
CA LEU A 50 5.70 19.04 -15.83
C LEU A 50 5.85 17.72 -16.59
N LYS A 51 6.85 17.64 -17.47
CA LYS A 51 7.27 16.39 -18.12
C LYS A 51 8.32 15.71 -17.26
N ILE A 52 7.97 14.53 -16.73
CA ILE A 52 8.85 13.75 -15.85
C ILE A 52 9.41 12.58 -16.67
N TYR A 53 10.74 12.59 -16.87
CA TYR A 53 11.44 11.48 -17.51
C TYR A 53 11.99 10.55 -16.44
N THR A 54 11.64 9.28 -16.54
CA THR A 54 12.10 8.25 -15.60
C THR A 54 13.10 7.31 -16.27
N THR A 55 13.84 6.56 -15.45
CA THR A 55 14.76 5.52 -15.94
C THR A 55 14.07 4.16 -16.15
N ILE A 56 12.77 4.09 -15.84
CA ILE A 56 11.97 2.85 -15.92
C ILE A 56 11.86 2.41 -17.40
N ASN A 57 12.19 1.15 -17.64
CA ASN A 57 12.01 0.50 -18.92
C ASN A 57 10.62 -0.16 -18.99
N SER A 58 9.72 0.38 -19.79
CA SER A 58 8.33 -0.08 -19.88
C SER A 58 8.21 -1.54 -20.34
N VAL A 59 9.14 -2.02 -21.18
CA VAL A 59 9.15 -3.42 -21.64
C VAL A 59 9.54 -4.35 -20.50
N MET A 60 10.57 -4.02 -19.74
CA MET A 60 10.98 -4.78 -18.55
C MET A 60 9.87 -4.77 -17.49
N GLN A 61 9.23 -3.62 -17.26
CA GLN A 61 8.09 -3.51 -16.36
C GLN A 61 6.96 -4.47 -16.76
N THR A 62 6.60 -4.50 -18.04
CA THR A 62 5.56 -5.39 -18.56
C THR A 62 5.92 -6.87 -18.33
N TYR A 63 7.16 -7.26 -18.60
CA TYR A 63 7.60 -8.63 -18.35
C TYR A 63 7.60 -9.00 -16.87
N ALA A 64 8.00 -8.06 -16.01
CA ALA A 64 7.96 -8.24 -14.56
C ALA A 64 6.53 -8.47 -14.05
N GLU A 65 5.59 -7.63 -14.47
CA GLU A 65 4.18 -7.76 -14.12
C GLU A 65 3.59 -9.08 -14.59
N GLN A 66 3.86 -9.48 -15.83
CA GLN A 66 3.39 -10.77 -16.37
C GLN A 66 4.00 -11.97 -15.64
N ALA A 67 5.29 -11.90 -15.27
CA ALA A 67 5.95 -12.95 -14.52
C ALA A 67 5.37 -13.09 -13.12
N VAL A 68 5.18 -11.97 -12.40
CA VAL A 68 4.53 -11.94 -11.09
C VAL A 68 3.11 -12.47 -11.19
N GLN A 69 2.30 -11.95 -12.12
CA GLN A 69 0.92 -12.37 -12.31
C GLN A 69 0.83 -13.90 -12.53
N ARG A 70 1.63 -14.43 -13.43
CA ARG A 70 1.65 -15.87 -13.73
C ARG A 70 2.02 -16.71 -12.52
N GLN A 71 3.09 -16.33 -11.82
CA GLN A 71 3.58 -17.07 -10.66
C GLN A 71 2.58 -17.04 -9.51
N MET A 72 2.00 -15.87 -9.25
CA MET A 72 1.03 -15.71 -8.17
C MET A 72 -0.28 -16.44 -8.47
N GLU A 73 -0.81 -16.32 -9.69
CA GLU A 73 -2.06 -16.95 -10.08
C GLU A 73 -1.97 -18.48 -10.13
N LYS A 74 -0.90 -19.02 -10.74
CA LYS A 74 -0.81 -20.44 -11.05
C LYS A 74 -0.17 -21.27 -9.94
N GLU A 75 0.75 -20.70 -9.18
CA GLU A 75 1.55 -21.46 -8.23
C GLU A 75 1.31 -21.06 -6.77
N ILE A 76 1.44 -19.78 -6.45
CA ILE A 76 1.48 -19.34 -5.06
C ILE A 76 0.08 -19.28 -4.45
N GLN A 77 -0.84 -18.56 -5.08
CA GLN A 77 -2.20 -18.39 -4.55
C GLN A 77 -2.98 -19.70 -4.40
N PRO A 78 -2.91 -20.65 -5.35
CA PRO A 78 -3.56 -21.96 -5.17
C PRO A 78 -3.03 -22.74 -3.97
N LYS A 79 -1.72 -22.69 -3.69
CA LYS A 79 -1.12 -23.33 -2.52
C LYS A 79 -1.60 -22.69 -1.22
N MET A 80 -1.63 -21.36 -1.17
CA MET A 80 -2.15 -20.61 -0.03
C MET A 80 -3.63 -20.92 0.22
N ASP A 81 -4.43 -20.98 -0.86
CA ASP A 81 -5.85 -21.33 -0.77
C ASP A 81 -6.06 -22.77 -0.30
N ALA A 82 -5.21 -23.71 -0.72
CA ALA A 82 -5.25 -25.10 -0.25
C ALA A 82 -4.90 -25.17 1.25
N GLN A 83 -3.87 -24.48 1.69
CA GLN A 83 -3.49 -24.38 3.11
C GLN A 83 -4.64 -23.80 3.94
N PHE A 84 -5.24 -22.71 3.50
CA PHE A 84 -6.39 -22.11 4.18
C PHE A 84 -7.58 -23.07 4.29
N ARG A 85 -7.88 -23.84 3.24
CA ARG A 85 -8.94 -24.86 3.30
C ARG A 85 -8.65 -25.95 4.32
N ALA A 86 -7.38 -26.34 4.45
CA ALA A 86 -6.95 -27.37 5.40
C ALA A 86 -6.97 -26.87 6.85
N THR A 87 -6.40 -25.70 7.10
CA THR A 87 -6.20 -25.15 8.47
C THR A 87 -7.38 -24.32 8.97
N LYS A 88 -8.24 -23.85 8.07
CA LYS A 88 -9.33 -22.88 8.33
C LYS A 88 -8.87 -21.55 8.93
N THR A 89 -7.56 -21.28 8.92
CA THR A 89 -6.97 -20.04 9.42
C THR A 89 -5.80 -19.60 8.53
N LEU A 90 -5.57 -18.30 8.43
CA LEU A 90 -4.38 -17.71 7.80
C LEU A 90 -3.21 -17.59 8.76
N PHE A 91 -3.50 -17.59 10.05
CA PHE A 91 -2.55 -17.33 11.13
C PHE A 91 -2.28 -18.64 11.87
N VAL A 92 -1.58 -19.57 11.20
CA VAL A 92 -1.37 -20.93 11.69
C VAL A 92 -0.60 -20.93 13.03
N ASP A 93 0.40 -20.05 13.15
CA ASP A 93 1.28 -19.96 14.30
C ASP A 93 0.78 -18.97 15.39
N ALA A 94 -0.34 -18.30 15.14
CA ALA A 94 -0.92 -17.34 16.08
C ALA A 94 -2.00 -17.99 16.95
N ASP A 95 -2.03 -17.66 18.23
CA ASP A 95 -3.10 -18.04 19.12
C ASP A 95 -4.40 -17.25 18.81
N LYS A 96 -5.47 -17.57 19.54
CA LYS A 96 -6.76 -16.91 19.33
C LYS A 96 -6.71 -15.42 19.63
N GLU A 97 -6.03 -15.03 20.70
CA GLU A 97 -5.96 -13.64 21.13
C GLU A 97 -5.20 -12.78 20.13
N GLU A 98 -4.10 -13.31 19.60
CA GLU A 98 -3.32 -12.64 18.57
C GLU A 98 -4.08 -12.51 17.27
N ARG A 99 -4.78 -13.56 16.82
CA ARG A 99 -5.67 -13.49 15.64
C ARG A 99 -6.74 -12.41 15.78
N ASP A 100 -7.38 -12.37 16.94
CA ASP A 100 -8.39 -11.35 17.23
C ASP A 100 -7.79 -9.95 17.29
N ARG A 101 -6.57 -9.79 17.79
CA ARG A 101 -5.83 -8.53 17.80
C ARG A 101 -5.53 -8.07 16.38
N ILE A 102 -5.02 -8.95 15.50
CA ILE A 102 -4.72 -8.66 14.10
C ILE A 102 -5.98 -8.21 13.35
N MET A 103 -7.09 -8.89 13.57
CA MET A 103 -8.36 -8.56 12.92
C MET A 103 -8.96 -7.25 13.43
N ARG A 104 -8.93 -7.00 14.75
CA ARG A 104 -9.36 -5.70 15.31
C ARG A 104 -8.54 -4.54 14.77
N HIS A 105 -7.21 -4.71 14.68
CA HIS A 105 -6.34 -3.72 14.09
C HIS A 105 -6.71 -3.45 12.63
N ALA A 106 -6.87 -4.49 11.82
CA ALA A 106 -7.23 -4.34 10.41
C ALA A 106 -8.59 -3.65 10.20
N VAL A 107 -9.58 -3.94 11.04
CA VAL A 107 -10.88 -3.24 11.05
C VAL A 107 -10.69 -1.75 11.33
N ARG A 108 -9.95 -1.39 12.39
CA ARG A 108 -9.73 0.01 12.80
C ARG A 108 -8.98 0.84 11.76
N TYR A 109 -8.10 0.22 10.99
CA TYR A 109 -7.32 0.89 9.94
C TYR A 109 -8.01 0.93 8.57
N SER A 110 -9.21 0.34 8.43
CA SER A 110 -9.99 0.40 7.20
C SER A 110 -10.64 1.77 7.01
N ASP A 111 -10.81 2.17 5.74
CA ASP A 111 -11.47 3.43 5.41
C ASP A 111 -12.91 3.46 5.93
N ARG A 112 -13.64 2.36 5.77
CA ARG A 112 -15.01 2.21 6.29
C ARG A 112 -15.11 2.51 7.78
N TYR A 113 -14.17 2.01 8.61
CA TYR A 113 -14.16 2.30 10.04
C TYR A 113 -13.94 3.80 10.29
N ARG A 114 -12.97 4.39 9.59
CA ARG A 114 -12.66 5.83 9.72
C ARG A 114 -13.83 6.71 9.31
N GLU A 115 -14.48 6.41 8.19
CA GLU A 115 -15.66 7.13 7.71
C GLU A 115 -16.82 7.05 8.71
N MET A 116 -17.15 5.86 9.20
CA MET A 116 -18.19 5.68 10.21
C MET A 116 -17.87 6.41 11.50
N LYS A 117 -16.61 6.38 11.94
CA LYS A 117 -16.16 7.10 13.14
C LYS A 117 -16.26 8.61 12.97
N HIS A 118 -15.89 9.14 11.80
CA HIS A 118 -16.07 10.55 11.46
C HIS A 118 -17.53 10.95 11.39
N ALA A 119 -18.42 10.06 10.98
CA ALA A 119 -19.87 10.26 11.00
C ALA A 119 -20.50 10.17 12.40
N GLY A 120 -19.69 9.91 13.46
CA GLY A 120 -20.14 9.85 14.84
C GLY A 120 -20.66 8.49 15.30
N ALA A 121 -20.51 7.42 14.50
CA ALA A 121 -20.98 6.08 14.85
C ALA A 121 -20.23 5.51 16.09
N GLY A 122 -20.99 4.85 16.94
CA GLY A 122 -20.45 4.14 18.13
C GLY A 122 -19.81 2.81 17.76
N GLU A 123 -18.94 2.30 18.65
CA GLU A 123 -18.22 1.01 18.42
C GLU A 123 -19.18 -0.18 18.16
N LYS A 124 -20.32 -0.22 18.86
CA LYS A 124 -21.33 -1.28 18.64
C LYS A 124 -21.95 -1.23 17.25
N GLU A 125 -22.27 -0.03 16.80
CA GLU A 125 -22.83 0.21 15.46
C GLU A 125 -21.84 -0.14 14.36
N ILE A 126 -20.58 0.29 14.51
CA ILE A 126 -19.50 -0.03 13.57
C ILE A 126 -19.31 -1.54 13.49
N ASN A 127 -19.21 -2.24 14.62
CA ASN A 127 -19.05 -3.70 14.62
C ASN A 127 -20.24 -4.41 13.93
N ALA A 128 -21.46 -3.98 14.21
CA ALA A 128 -22.65 -4.52 13.54
C ALA A 128 -22.63 -4.31 12.01
N ALA A 129 -22.14 -3.13 11.56
CA ALA A 129 -21.99 -2.83 10.14
C ALA A 129 -20.89 -3.70 9.48
N PHE A 130 -19.84 -4.06 10.24
CA PHE A 130 -18.78 -4.95 9.75
C PHE A 130 -19.20 -6.43 9.65
N ASP A 131 -20.25 -6.82 10.37
CA ASP A 131 -20.79 -8.17 10.34
C ASP A 131 -22.01 -8.30 9.40
N LYS A 132 -22.49 -7.19 8.81
CA LYS A 132 -23.60 -7.20 7.87
C LYS A 132 -23.10 -7.38 6.42
N PRO A 133 -23.58 -8.41 5.68
CA PRO A 133 -23.21 -8.60 4.28
C PRO A 133 -23.63 -7.40 3.41
N CYS A 134 -22.74 -7.02 2.49
CA CYS A 134 -23.02 -6.01 1.48
C CYS A 134 -22.33 -6.38 0.16
N ASN A 135 -22.85 -5.85 -0.95
CA ASN A 135 -22.24 -6.02 -2.25
C ASN A 135 -20.91 -5.27 -2.28
N MET A 136 -19.86 -5.94 -2.70
CA MET A 136 -18.55 -5.35 -2.86
C MET A 136 -17.76 -6.01 -3.98
N ARG A 137 -16.84 -5.27 -4.54
CA ARG A 137 -15.91 -5.75 -5.54
C ARG A 137 -14.59 -6.10 -4.87
N VAL A 138 -14.12 -7.32 -5.07
CA VAL A 138 -12.87 -7.82 -4.48
C VAL A 138 -11.89 -8.24 -5.56
N PHE A 139 -10.61 -8.01 -5.28
CA PHE A 139 -9.53 -8.46 -6.14
C PHE A 139 -9.34 -9.98 -6.04
N THR A 140 -9.07 -10.60 -7.18
CA THR A 140 -8.49 -11.96 -7.28
C THR A 140 -7.45 -11.96 -8.40
N TYR A 141 -6.51 -12.90 -8.40
CA TYR A 141 -5.55 -13.03 -9.51
C TYR A 141 -6.20 -13.41 -10.86
N LYS A 142 -7.48 -13.80 -10.87
CA LYS A 142 -8.27 -14.03 -12.08
C LYS A 142 -9.09 -12.81 -12.52
N GLY A 143 -8.88 -11.67 -11.87
CA GLY A 143 -9.61 -10.44 -12.09
C GLY A 143 -10.49 -10.04 -10.91
N GLU A 144 -11.09 -8.86 -11.01
CA GLU A 144 -12.05 -8.38 -10.01
C GLU A 144 -13.35 -9.19 -10.05
N ARG A 145 -13.96 -9.39 -8.90
CA ARG A 145 -15.20 -10.12 -8.76
C ARG A 145 -16.16 -9.40 -7.83
N ASP A 146 -17.39 -9.19 -8.31
CA ASP A 146 -18.50 -8.72 -7.47
C ASP A 146 -19.02 -9.87 -6.62
N THR A 147 -19.20 -9.64 -5.33
CA THR A 147 -19.61 -10.65 -4.37
C THR A 147 -20.36 -10.05 -3.19
N LEU A 148 -21.22 -10.85 -2.58
CA LEU A 148 -21.91 -10.52 -1.33
C LEU A 148 -21.11 -11.12 -0.17
N MET A 149 -20.51 -10.28 0.66
CA MET A 149 -19.78 -10.71 1.85
C MET A 149 -19.79 -9.63 2.93
N THR A 150 -19.41 -10.00 4.16
CA THR A 150 -19.25 -9.00 5.21
C THR A 150 -17.96 -8.18 5.01
N PRO A 151 -17.91 -6.92 5.45
CA PRO A 151 -16.65 -6.15 5.46
C PRO A 151 -15.51 -6.85 6.22
N ARG A 152 -15.83 -7.61 7.25
CA ARG A 152 -14.86 -8.43 7.99
C ARG A 152 -14.29 -9.57 7.14
N ASP A 153 -15.14 -10.27 6.40
CA ASP A 153 -14.72 -11.32 5.47
C ASP A 153 -13.89 -10.75 4.30
N SER A 154 -14.22 -9.55 3.84
CA SER A 154 -13.43 -8.84 2.82
C SER A 154 -12.03 -8.54 3.32
N ILE A 155 -11.86 -8.10 4.56
CA ILE A 155 -10.54 -7.93 5.17
C ILE A 155 -9.77 -9.25 5.21
N LEU A 156 -10.41 -10.33 5.63
CA LEU A 156 -9.80 -11.66 5.66
C LEU A 156 -9.44 -12.14 4.25
N HIS A 157 -10.33 -11.93 3.26
CA HIS A 157 -10.07 -12.23 1.87
C HIS A 157 -8.78 -11.51 1.37
N HIS A 158 -8.67 -10.20 1.60
CA HIS A 158 -7.49 -9.44 1.19
C HIS A 158 -6.21 -9.82 1.94
N LYS A 159 -6.30 -10.25 3.19
CA LYS A 159 -5.16 -10.81 3.93
C LYS A 159 -4.72 -12.17 3.38
N ARG A 160 -5.61 -12.92 2.73
CA ARG A 160 -5.31 -14.20 2.09
C ARG A 160 -4.65 -14.05 0.73
N ILE A 161 -4.81 -12.91 0.07
CA ILE A 161 -4.14 -12.63 -1.20
C ILE A 161 -2.64 -12.43 -0.96
N MET A 162 -1.84 -13.31 -1.52
CA MET A 162 -0.38 -13.19 -1.47
C MET A 162 0.07 -11.99 -2.30
N ARG A 163 1.10 -11.30 -1.84
CA ARG A 163 1.64 -10.11 -2.52
C ARG A 163 3.11 -10.34 -2.84
N ALA A 164 3.53 -9.84 -3.99
CA ALA A 164 4.93 -9.84 -4.40
C ALA A 164 5.31 -8.45 -4.90
N ALA A 165 6.58 -8.11 -4.72
CA ALA A 165 7.20 -6.93 -5.29
C ALA A 165 8.52 -7.32 -5.94
N MET A 166 8.86 -6.64 -7.02
CA MET A 166 10.13 -6.81 -7.72
C MET A 166 10.70 -5.44 -8.07
N VAL A 167 11.99 -5.26 -7.85
CA VAL A 167 12.74 -4.07 -8.25
C VAL A 167 13.95 -4.54 -9.04
N SER A 168 14.18 -3.94 -10.21
CA SER A 168 15.38 -4.15 -11.02
C SER A 168 16.23 -2.88 -10.99
N LEU A 169 17.51 -3.04 -10.66
CA LEU A 169 18.47 -1.96 -10.56
C LEU A 169 19.64 -2.23 -11.52
N ASP A 170 20.10 -1.18 -12.19
CA ASP A 170 21.34 -1.22 -12.95
C ASP A 170 22.52 -1.14 -11.98
N PRO A 171 23.39 -2.18 -11.91
CA PRO A 171 24.47 -2.23 -10.92
C PRO A 171 25.55 -1.17 -11.15
N ALA A 172 25.68 -0.63 -12.35
CA ALA A 172 26.69 0.39 -12.67
C ALA A 172 26.23 1.80 -12.28
N THR A 173 24.93 2.08 -12.38
CA THR A 173 24.38 3.43 -12.14
C THR A 173 23.50 3.53 -10.91
N GLY A 174 23.03 2.40 -10.37
CA GLY A 174 22.04 2.36 -9.27
C GLY A 174 20.63 2.76 -9.71
N PHE A 175 20.39 3.04 -10.98
CA PHE A 175 19.08 3.47 -11.45
C PHE A 175 18.09 2.31 -11.54
N VAL A 176 16.87 2.56 -11.13
CA VAL A 176 15.73 1.65 -11.33
C VAL A 176 15.38 1.57 -12.82
N LYS A 177 15.16 0.37 -13.31
CA LYS A 177 14.83 0.10 -14.73
C LYS A 177 13.38 -0.31 -14.90
#